data_2e490c38ee2f84dfcfbe8af65aebfd25
#
_entry.id   2e490c38ee2f84dfcfbe8af65aebfd25
#
_cell.length_a   1.000
_cell.length_b   1.000
_cell.length_c   1.000
_cell.angle_alpha   90.00
_cell.angle_beta   90.00
_cell.angle_gamma   90.00
#
_symmetry.space_group_name_H-M   'P 1'
#
loop_
_entity.id
_entity.type
_entity.pdbx_description
1 polymer ?
#
loop_
_entity_poly.entity_id
_entity_poly.type
_entity_poly.pdbx_seq_one_letter_code
_entity_poly.pdbx_strand_id
1 'polypeptide(L)'
;VVEAGTGVGKTFSYLVPALLSGERVLLSTATKALQDQLFARDLPRLAQTLGLPVRMALLKGRASYLCLYRMELARQDVSAREPGVARVLAKVESWSHGTRSGDLAELTGLDERSPVIPLVTSTRENCLGSQCPRFRECHVHLARREALAADIVVINHHLFFADVAVRESGMAELLPSVRVVVFDEAHQINETGVQFLGLTLSTGQLMDFGRDLLAAGLQHARGLADWTGLASQVDLSARDLRLAAGMTWLLV
;
A
#
# COMPACT_ATOMS: atom_id res chain seq x y z
N VAL A 1 23.42 -7.06 -10.39
CA VAL A 1 23.26 -6.98 -8.93
C VAL A 1 24.56 -6.45 -8.35
N VAL A 2 24.46 -5.42 -7.50
CA VAL A 2 25.61 -4.83 -6.80
C VAL A 2 25.37 -4.99 -5.30
N GLU A 3 26.31 -5.58 -4.60
CA GLU A 3 26.30 -5.72 -3.15
C GLU A 3 27.34 -4.78 -2.53
N ALA A 4 26.95 -4.04 -1.52
CA ALA A 4 27.83 -3.13 -0.80
C ALA A 4 27.36 -2.96 0.64
N GLY A 5 28.31 -2.79 1.57
CA GLY A 5 28.05 -2.57 2.98
C GLY A 5 27.24 -1.28 3.27
N THR A 6 26.84 -1.10 4.51
CA THR A 6 26.18 0.14 4.95
C THR A 6 27.18 1.32 4.94
N GLY A 7 26.70 2.53 4.65
CA GLY A 7 27.51 3.75 4.71
C GLY A 7 28.48 4.02 3.55
N VAL A 8 28.59 3.12 2.56
CA VAL A 8 29.52 3.28 1.40
C VAL A 8 28.96 4.18 0.29
N GLY A 9 27.81 4.81 0.48
CA GLY A 9 27.23 5.72 -0.53
C GLY A 9 26.42 5.01 -1.63
N LYS A 10 25.86 3.81 -1.38
CA LYS A 10 25.03 3.05 -2.34
C LYS A 10 24.01 3.93 -3.07
N THR A 11 23.30 4.75 -2.32
CA THR A 11 22.23 5.62 -2.87
C THR A 11 22.76 6.50 -4.00
N PHE A 12 23.90 7.15 -3.82
CA PHE A 12 24.48 8.01 -4.84
C PHE A 12 25.04 7.21 -6.02
N SER A 13 25.55 6.01 -5.78
CA SER A 13 26.14 5.16 -6.83
C SER A 13 25.12 4.73 -7.89
N TYR A 14 23.84 4.59 -7.55
CA TYR A 14 22.80 4.29 -8.53
C TYR A 14 22.01 5.53 -8.97
N LEU A 15 21.86 6.54 -8.09
CA LEU A 15 21.12 7.75 -8.45
C LEU A 15 21.85 8.60 -9.51
N VAL A 16 23.17 8.73 -9.41
CA VAL A 16 23.94 9.53 -10.38
C VAL A 16 23.80 8.99 -11.80
N PRO A 17 24.08 7.72 -12.10
CA PRO A 17 23.87 7.20 -13.46
C PRO A 17 22.41 7.19 -13.88
N ALA A 18 21.46 6.98 -12.95
CA ALA A 18 20.04 7.07 -13.25
C ALA A 18 19.64 8.48 -13.71
N LEU A 19 20.08 9.53 -13.01
CA LEU A 19 19.83 10.93 -13.37
C LEU A 19 20.51 11.30 -14.71
N LEU A 20 21.74 10.83 -14.94
CA LEU A 20 22.51 11.15 -16.15
C LEU A 20 22.06 10.36 -17.37
N SER A 21 21.29 9.30 -17.22
CA SER A 21 20.81 8.48 -18.34
C SER A 21 19.88 9.23 -19.30
N GLY A 22 19.22 10.30 -18.83
CA GLY A 22 18.18 11.00 -19.59
C GLY A 22 16.91 10.17 -19.83
N GLU A 23 16.86 8.95 -19.29
CA GLU A 23 15.75 8.01 -19.45
C GLU A 23 14.73 8.19 -18.31
N ARG A 24 13.51 7.70 -18.53
CA ARG A 24 12.53 7.60 -17.45
C ARG A 24 12.89 6.48 -16.49
N VAL A 25 13.00 6.81 -15.21
CA VAL A 25 13.50 5.92 -14.16
C VAL A 25 12.43 5.65 -13.10
N LEU A 26 12.31 4.39 -12.70
CA LEU A 26 11.56 3.95 -11.54
C LEU A 26 12.54 3.53 -10.44
N LEU A 27 12.45 4.17 -9.28
CA LEU A 27 13.25 3.83 -8.10
C LEU A 27 12.35 3.13 -7.08
N SER A 28 12.59 1.87 -6.85
CA SER A 28 11.84 1.05 -5.89
C SER A 28 12.70 0.78 -4.66
N THR A 29 12.21 1.09 -3.47
CA THR A 29 12.89 0.84 -2.19
C THR A 29 12.03 0.04 -1.22
N ALA A 30 12.62 -0.43 -0.13
CA ALA A 30 11.96 -1.37 0.78
C ALA A 30 10.87 -0.72 1.64
N THR A 31 11.10 0.50 2.14
CA THR A 31 10.25 1.13 3.16
C THR A 31 9.75 2.52 2.76
N LYS A 32 8.64 2.95 3.39
CA LYS A 32 8.13 4.32 3.22
C LYS A 32 9.13 5.38 3.67
N ALA A 33 9.86 5.14 4.77
CA ALA A 33 10.87 6.06 5.27
C ALA A 33 12.02 6.28 4.27
N LEU A 34 12.48 5.21 3.61
CA LEU A 34 13.48 5.31 2.54
C LEU A 34 12.93 6.02 1.30
N GLN A 35 11.65 5.79 0.95
CA GLN A 35 11.00 6.56 -0.13
C GLN A 35 11.04 8.06 0.17
N ASP A 36 10.63 8.45 1.38
CA ASP A 36 10.57 9.86 1.79
C ASP A 36 11.98 10.47 1.82
N GLN A 37 12.98 9.74 2.30
CA GLN A 37 14.38 10.17 2.29
C GLN A 37 14.90 10.40 0.87
N LEU A 38 14.71 9.43 -0.03
CA LEU A 38 15.14 9.54 -1.43
C LEU A 38 14.48 10.74 -2.12
N PHE A 39 13.16 10.87 -1.97
CA PHE A 39 12.38 11.89 -2.65
C PHE A 39 12.60 13.29 -2.10
N ALA A 40 12.60 13.45 -0.77
CA ALA A 40 12.65 14.79 -0.16
C ALA A 40 14.08 15.33 0.01
N ARG A 41 15.10 14.48 0.04
CA ARG A 41 16.47 14.87 0.35
C ARG A 41 17.48 14.53 -0.74
N ASP A 42 17.60 13.25 -1.09
CA ASP A 42 18.73 12.76 -1.85
C ASP A 42 18.62 13.11 -3.34
N LEU A 43 17.46 12.89 -3.96
CA LEU A 43 17.19 13.25 -5.35
C LEU A 43 17.25 14.76 -5.64
N PRO A 44 16.57 15.63 -4.87
CA PRO A 44 16.63 17.07 -5.12
C PRO A 44 18.06 17.62 -5.00
N ARG A 45 18.81 17.14 -3.98
CA ARG A 45 20.20 17.56 -3.77
C ARG A 45 21.09 17.17 -4.96
N LEU A 46 20.95 15.93 -5.47
CA LEU A 46 21.73 15.48 -6.62
C LEU A 46 21.33 16.21 -7.91
N ALA A 47 20.04 16.35 -8.18
CA ALA A 47 19.56 17.06 -9.37
C ALA A 47 20.08 18.51 -9.40
N GLN A 48 20.04 19.18 -8.25
CA GLN A 48 20.60 20.52 -8.11
C GLN A 48 22.12 20.55 -8.33
N THR A 49 22.85 19.61 -7.73
CA THR A 49 24.32 19.54 -7.87
C THR A 49 24.74 19.24 -9.29
N LEU A 50 23.99 18.44 -10.02
CA LEU A 50 24.25 18.07 -11.41
C LEU A 50 23.66 19.08 -12.42
N GLY A 51 22.89 20.07 -11.95
CA GLY A 51 22.24 21.06 -12.83
C GLY A 51 21.18 20.47 -13.76
N LEU A 52 20.53 19.36 -13.36
CA LEU A 52 19.57 18.65 -14.20
C LEU A 52 18.12 19.08 -13.92
N PRO A 53 17.37 19.53 -14.95
CA PRO A 53 15.96 19.91 -14.81
C PRO A 53 15.05 18.67 -14.90
N VAL A 54 15.10 17.79 -13.90
CA VAL A 54 14.31 16.55 -13.84
C VAL A 54 13.05 16.73 -13.01
N ARG A 55 11.93 16.23 -13.50
CA ARG A 55 10.66 16.15 -12.76
C ARG A 55 10.64 14.85 -11.96
N MET A 56 10.43 14.98 -10.66
CA MET A 56 10.42 13.88 -9.73
C MET A 56 9.03 13.72 -9.11
N ALA A 57 8.58 12.49 -8.92
CA ALA A 57 7.34 12.19 -8.23
C ALA A 57 7.55 11.07 -7.20
N LEU A 58 6.82 11.19 -6.10
CA LEU A 58 6.69 10.14 -5.09
C LEU A 58 5.30 9.52 -5.24
N LEU A 59 5.24 8.21 -5.43
CA LEU A 59 3.98 7.49 -5.45
C LEU A 59 3.96 6.41 -4.37
N LYS A 60 2.99 6.52 -3.47
CA LYS A 60 2.71 5.56 -2.41
C LYS A 60 1.45 4.75 -2.70
N GLY A 61 1.23 3.69 -1.96
CA GLY A 61 -0.03 2.95 -1.99
C GLY A 61 -1.20 3.81 -1.54
N ARG A 62 -2.41 3.53 -2.04
CA ARG A 62 -3.60 4.35 -1.76
C ARG A 62 -3.93 4.49 -0.27
N ALA A 63 -3.59 3.49 0.55
CA ALA A 63 -3.75 3.55 2.00
C ALA A 63 -2.82 4.56 2.70
N SER A 64 -1.88 5.18 1.98
CA SER A 64 -1.04 6.25 2.51
C SER A 64 -1.65 7.64 2.30
N TYR A 65 -2.69 7.74 1.47
CA TYR A 65 -3.31 9.03 1.14
C TYR A 65 -4.67 9.20 1.79
N LEU A 66 -4.96 10.42 2.18
CA LEU A 66 -6.29 10.83 2.61
C LEU A 66 -7.30 10.63 1.47
N CYS A 67 -8.39 9.95 1.77
CA CYS A 67 -9.54 9.84 0.90
C CYS A 67 -10.65 10.79 1.39
N LEU A 68 -10.85 11.89 0.70
CA LEU A 68 -11.85 12.90 1.08
C LEU A 68 -13.26 12.31 1.19
N TYR A 69 -13.63 11.42 0.28
CA TYR A 69 -14.93 10.74 0.33
C TYR A 69 -15.08 9.85 1.58
N ARG A 70 -14.05 9.07 1.91
CA ARG A 70 -14.06 8.23 3.12
C ARG A 70 -14.08 9.07 4.39
N MET A 71 -13.34 10.17 4.42
CA MET A 71 -13.35 11.12 5.54
C MET A 71 -14.76 11.71 5.77
N GLU A 72 -15.48 12.05 4.70
CA GLU A 72 -16.88 12.52 4.81
C GLU A 72 -17.80 11.45 5.39
N LEU A 73 -17.65 10.19 4.96
CA LEU A 73 -18.41 9.07 5.51
C LEU A 73 -18.05 8.78 6.97
N ALA A 74 -16.76 8.91 7.34
CA ALA A 74 -16.30 8.67 8.70
C ALA A 74 -17.00 9.57 9.73
N ARG A 75 -17.43 10.76 9.36
CA ARG A 75 -18.23 11.65 10.25
C ARG A 75 -19.55 11.03 10.69
N GLN A 76 -20.09 10.10 9.92
CA GLN A 76 -21.36 9.43 10.19
C GLN A 76 -21.17 8.07 10.86
N ASP A 77 -19.91 7.59 10.95
CA ASP A 77 -19.59 6.31 11.54
C ASP A 77 -19.76 6.34 13.06
N VAL A 78 -20.30 5.24 13.60
CA VAL A 78 -20.51 5.09 15.04
C VAL A 78 -19.18 5.09 15.80
N SER A 79 -18.14 4.49 15.24
CA SER A 79 -16.78 4.46 15.83
C SER A 79 -16.15 5.85 15.94
N ALA A 80 -16.52 6.78 15.06
CA ALA A 80 -16.07 8.17 15.14
C ALA A 80 -16.61 8.95 16.37
N ARG A 81 -17.58 8.38 17.10
CA ARG A 81 -18.13 9.00 18.32
C ARG A 81 -17.25 8.75 19.56
N GLU A 82 -16.34 7.81 19.50
CA GLU A 82 -15.35 7.61 20.57
C GLU A 82 -14.46 8.85 20.73
N PRO A 83 -14.31 9.42 21.93
CA PRO A 83 -13.60 10.71 22.13
C PRO A 83 -12.18 10.73 21.56
N GLY A 84 -11.47 9.60 21.63
CA GLY A 84 -10.12 9.44 21.08
C GLY A 84 -10.11 9.50 19.55
N VAL A 85 -11.03 8.77 18.92
CA VAL A 85 -11.19 8.71 17.45
C VAL A 85 -11.68 10.06 16.93
N ALA A 86 -12.68 10.66 17.57
CA ALA A 86 -13.22 11.97 17.21
C ALA A 86 -12.14 13.07 17.17
N ARG A 87 -11.25 13.10 18.17
CA ARG A 87 -10.17 14.09 18.24
C ARG A 87 -9.18 13.93 17.08
N VAL A 88 -8.77 12.69 16.78
CA VAL A 88 -7.83 12.42 15.68
C VAL A 88 -8.49 12.70 14.34
N LEU A 89 -9.77 12.34 14.16
CA LEU A 89 -10.53 12.63 12.95
C LEU A 89 -10.64 14.13 12.70
N ALA A 90 -10.96 14.93 13.72
CA ALA A 90 -10.98 16.39 13.63
C ALA A 90 -9.61 16.99 13.26
N LYS A 91 -8.51 16.40 13.76
CA LYS A 91 -7.15 16.78 13.38
C LYS A 91 -6.87 16.50 11.92
N VAL A 92 -7.23 15.30 11.41
CA VAL A 92 -7.09 14.93 9.99
C VAL A 92 -7.92 15.88 9.13
N GLU A 93 -9.13 16.19 9.53
CA GLU A 93 -10.02 17.11 8.83
C GLU A 93 -9.45 18.52 8.75
N SER A 94 -8.96 19.09 9.86
CA SER A 94 -8.30 20.39 9.85
C SER A 94 -7.09 20.42 8.92
N TRP A 95 -6.26 19.39 8.98
CA TRP A 95 -5.08 19.26 8.11
C TRP A 95 -5.46 19.10 6.63
N SER A 96 -6.58 18.45 6.34
CA SER A 96 -7.04 18.21 4.96
C SER A 96 -7.22 19.49 4.14
N HIS A 97 -7.51 20.61 4.78
CA HIS A 97 -7.70 21.90 4.12
C HIS A 97 -6.38 22.53 3.66
N GLY A 98 -5.23 22.11 4.22
CA GLY A 98 -3.92 22.70 3.89
C GLY A 98 -2.99 21.77 3.11
N THR A 99 -3.25 20.45 3.11
CA THR A 99 -2.39 19.51 2.40
C THR A 99 -2.57 19.59 0.89
N ARG A 100 -1.48 19.50 0.14
CA ARG A 100 -1.49 19.36 -1.32
C ARG A 100 -1.37 17.91 -1.76
N SER A 101 -0.53 17.14 -1.07
CA SER A 101 -0.25 15.74 -1.38
C SER A 101 -1.33 14.79 -0.87
N GLY A 102 -1.94 15.12 0.28
CA GLY A 102 -2.80 14.23 1.04
C GLY A 102 -2.07 13.03 1.64
N ASP A 103 -0.75 13.02 1.66
CA ASP A 103 0.05 11.96 2.29
C ASP A 103 -0.05 12.06 3.82
N LEU A 104 -0.66 11.06 4.44
CA LEU A 104 -0.88 11.04 5.88
C LEU A 104 0.42 11.04 6.71
N ALA A 105 1.55 10.67 6.11
CA ALA A 105 2.86 10.77 6.76
C ALA A 105 3.27 12.24 7.05
N GLU A 106 2.72 13.21 6.33
CA GLU A 106 2.94 14.63 6.57
C GLU A 106 2.19 15.16 7.80
N LEU A 107 1.18 14.44 8.28
CA LEU A 107 0.42 14.85 9.47
C LEU A 107 1.17 14.49 10.75
N THR A 108 1.92 15.45 11.27
CA THR A 108 2.70 15.28 12.49
C THR A 108 1.86 14.75 13.65
N GLY A 109 2.32 13.66 14.29
CA GLY A 109 1.66 13.05 15.44
C GLY A 109 0.38 12.27 15.11
N LEU A 110 0.22 11.82 13.87
CA LEU A 110 -0.69 10.75 13.53
C LEU A 110 0.05 9.41 13.71
N ASP A 111 -0.45 8.57 14.60
CA ASP A 111 0.07 7.22 14.79
C ASP A 111 -0.31 6.35 13.57
N GLU A 112 0.64 5.62 12.99
CA GLU A 112 0.41 4.70 11.87
C GLU A 112 -0.57 3.57 12.21
N ARG A 113 -0.76 3.27 13.48
CA ARG A 113 -1.73 2.28 13.98
C ARG A 113 -3.06 2.91 14.42
N SER A 114 -3.25 4.20 14.17
CA SER A 114 -4.48 4.89 14.57
C SER A 114 -5.71 4.24 13.92
N PRO A 115 -6.78 3.97 14.70
CA PRO A 115 -8.03 3.44 14.17
C PRO A 115 -8.73 4.41 13.19
N VAL A 116 -8.28 5.65 13.12
CA VAL A 116 -8.79 6.65 12.16
C VAL A 116 -8.27 6.36 10.73
N ILE A 117 -7.08 5.80 10.56
CA ILE A 117 -6.48 5.58 9.23
C ILE A 117 -7.41 4.78 8.30
N PRO A 118 -7.95 3.60 8.66
CA PRO A 118 -8.87 2.88 7.79
C PRO A 118 -10.20 3.60 7.53
N LEU A 119 -10.58 4.55 8.39
CA LEU A 119 -11.77 5.36 8.18
C LEU A 119 -11.57 6.46 7.12
N VAL A 120 -10.36 7.00 7.01
CA VAL A 120 -10.03 8.13 6.14
C VAL A 120 -9.19 7.77 4.92
N THR A 121 -8.86 6.50 4.73
CA THR A 121 -8.14 5.98 3.55
C THR A 121 -9.02 5.05 2.73
N SER A 122 -8.57 4.71 1.53
CA SER A 122 -9.29 3.76 0.67
C SER A 122 -8.47 2.51 0.40
N THR A 123 -9.16 1.40 0.20
CA THR A 123 -8.62 0.14 -0.30
C THR A 123 -9.03 -0.06 -1.76
N ARG A 124 -8.57 -1.15 -2.38
CA ARG A 124 -8.99 -1.50 -3.75
C ARG A 124 -10.50 -1.78 -3.81
N GLU A 125 -11.01 -2.42 -2.78
CA GLU A 125 -12.38 -2.92 -2.69
C GLU A 125 -13.40 -1.80 -2.44
N ASN A 126 -13.02 -0.76 -1.68
CA ASN A 126 -13.93 0.31 -1.28
C ASN A 126 -13.77 1.62 -2.06
N CYS A 127 -12.83 1.66 -3.02
CA CYS A 127 -12.60 2.85 -3.86
C CYS A 127 -13.54 2.86 -5.07
N LEU A 128 -14.32 3.92 -5.22
CA LEU A 128 -15.27 4.11 -6.32
C LEU A 128 -14.60 4.49 -7.67
N GLY A 129 -13.28 4.64 -7.71
CA GLY A 129 -12.55 4.99 -8.92
C GLY A 129 -13.07 6.28 -9.55
N SER A 130 -13.25 6.29 -10.86
CA SER A 130 -13.77 7.45 -11.62
C SER A 130 -15.21 7.82 -11.28
N GLN A 131 -15.98 6.94 -10.64
CA GLN A 131 -17.35 7.19 -10.18
C GLN A 131 -17.40 7.93 -8.83
N CYS A 132 -16.24 8.18 -8.20
CA CYS A 132 -16.19 8.87 -6.91
C CYS A 132 -16.60 10.34 -7.06
N PRO A 133 -17.52 10.87 -6.23
CA PRO A 133 -17.92 12.27 -6.28
C PRO A 133 -16.76 13.23 -6.00
N ARG A 134 -15.70 12.76 -5.30
CA ARG A 134 -14.48 13.52 -5.00
C ARG A 134 -13.31 13.18 -5.93
N PHE A 135 -13.57 12.58 -7.10
CA PHE A 135 -12.52 12.10 -8.00
C PHE A 135 -11.53 13.18 -8.45
N ARG A 136 -12.02 14.38 -8.76
CA ARG A 136 -11.18 15.51 -9.23
C ARG A 136 -10.17 15.98 -8.18
N GLU A 137 -10.51 15.85 -6.91
CA GLU A 137 -9.69 16.26 -5.76
C GLU A 137 -8.97 15.06 -5.12
N CYS A 138 -9.10 13.86 -5.71
CA CYS A 138 -8.57 12.63 -5.16
C CYS A 138 -7.03 12.64 -5.15
N HIS A 139 -6.43 12.62 -3.97
CA HIS A 139 -4.98 12.65 -3.80
C HIS A 139 -4.28 11.47 -4.48
N VAL A 140 -4.87 10.26 -4.44
CA VAL A 140 -4.34 9.09 -5.15
C VAL A 140 -4.32 9.32 -6.66
N HIS A 141 -5.40 9.90 -7.22
CA HIS A 141 -5.48 10.20 -8.64
C HIS A 141 -4.47 11.27 -9.06
N LEU A 142 -4.34 12.32 -8.26
CA LEU A 142 -3.39 13.41 -8.49
C LEU A 142 -1.95 12.89 -8.43
N ALA A 143 -1.59 12.13 -7.38
CA ALA A 143 -0.25 11.54 -7.25
C ALA A 143 0.11 10.61 -8.42
N ARG A 144 -0.85 9.79 -8.90
CA ARG A 144 -0.64 8.96 -10.10
C ARG A 144 -0.42 9.79 -11.36
N ARG A 145 -1.19 10.85 -11.54
CA ARG A 145 -1.03 11.74 -12.69
C ARG A 145 0.33 12.43 -12.68
N GLU A 146 0.81 12.85 -11.51
CA GLU A 146 2.16 13.41 -11.34
C GLU A 146 3.23 12.36 -11.66
N ALA A 147 3.09 11.13 -11.15
CA ALA A 147 4.01 10.04 -11.45
C ALA A 147 4.06 9.70 -12.95
N LEU A 148 2.93 9.71 -13.64
CA LEU A 148 2.87 9.50 -15.09
C LEU A 148 3.58 10.60 -15.88
N ALA A 149 3.66 11.81 -15.36
CA ALA A 149 4.32 12.97 -15.99
C ALA A 149 5.79 13.13 -15.58
N ALA A 150 6.27 12.39 -14.58
CA ALA A 150 7.62 12.53 -14.03
C ALA A 150 8.66 11.79 -14.86
N ASP A 151 9.91 12.28 -14.77
CA ASP A 151 11.08 11.64 -15.34
C ASP A 151 11.65 10.58 -14.37
N ILE A 152 11.53 10.83 -13.06
CA ILE A 152 11.90 9.89 -12.00
C ILE A 152 10.74 9.68 -11.05
N VAL A 153 10.37 8.42 -10.82
CA VAL A 153 9.31 8.05 -9.89
C VAL A 153 9.86 7.19 -8.77
N VAL A 154 9.65 7.61 -7.53
CA VAL A 154 10.03 6.86 -6.33
C VAL A 154 8.81 6.10 -5.81
N ILE A 155 8.97 4.80 -5.63
CA ILE A 155 7.97 3.87 -5.09
C ILE A 155 8.57 2.94 -4.04
N ASN A 156 7.74 2.10 -3.42
CA ASN A 156 8.23 0.95 -2.67
C ASN A 156 8.01 -0.37 -3.44
N HIS A 157 8.67 -1.45 -2.99
CA HIS A 157 8.54 -2.76 -3.62
C HIS A 157 7.10 -3.28 -3.64
N HIS A 158 6.32 -2.99 -2.60
CA HIS A 158 4.92 -3.38 -2.53
C HIS A 158 4.09 -2.77 -3.67
N LEU A 159 4.33 -1.49 -3.98
CA LEU A 159 3.61 -0.82 -5.08
C LEU A 159 4.08 -1.35 -6.45
N PHE A 160 5.36 -1.67 -6.58
CA PHE A 160 5.89 -2.32 -7.78
C PHE A 160 5.18 -3.64 -8.07
N PHE A 161 5.12 -4.54 -7.09
CA PHE A 161 4.45 -5.83 -7.28
C PHE A 161 2.92 -5.70 -7.41
N ALA A 162 2.32 -4.72 -6.75
CA ALA A 162 0.90 -4.41 -6.97
C ALA A 162 0.61 -3.99 -8.42
N ASP A 163 1.52 -3.24 -9.05
CA ASP A 163 1.41 -2.89 -10.48
C ASP A 163 1.58 -4.11 -11.38
N VAL A 164 2.56 -4.97 -11.10
CA VAL A 164 2.77 -6.23 -11.84
C VAL A 164 1.50 -7.09 -11.81
N ALA A 165 0.93 -7.32 -10.63
CA ALA A 165 -0.29 -8.11 -10.47
C ALA A 165 -1.50 -7.48 -11.19
N VAL A 166 -1.59 -6.16 -11.25
CA VAL A 166 -2.65 -5.44 -11.98
C VAL A 166 -2.47 -5.58 -13.49
N ARG A 167 -1.23 -5.48 -13.99
CA ARG A 167 -0.92 -5.67 -15.42
C ARG A 167 -1.23 -7.10 -15.90
N GLU A 168 -0.87 -8.10 -15.09
CA GLU A 168 -1.17 -9.50 -15.38
C GLU A 168 -2.68 -9.78 -15.45
N SER A 169 -3.49 -9.06 -14.68
CA SER A 169 -4.96 -9.15 -14.73
C SER A 169 -5.60 -8.40 -15.90
N GLY A 170 -4.80 -7.74 -16.78
CA GLY A 170 -5.29 -6.96 -17.91
C GLY A 170 -5.95 -5.63 -17.55
N MET A 171 -5.81 -5.18 -16.29
CA MET A 171 -6.30 -3.88 -15.84
C MET A 171 -5.31 -2.75 -16.16
N ALA A 172 -5.78 -1.51 -16.02
CA ALA A 172 -4.94 -0.33 -16.28
C ALA A 172 -3.73 -0.26 -15.35
N GLU A 173 -2.60 0.10 -15.91
CA GLU A 173 -1.31 0.27 -15.21
C GLU A 173 -1.40 1.30 -14.07
N LEU A 174 -0.70 1.02 -12.96
CA LEU A 174 -0.57 1.94 -11.83
C LEU A 174 0.64 2.84 -11.99
N LEU A 175 1.70 2.31 -12.62
CA LEU A 175 3.00 2.95 -12.80
C LEU A 175 3.25 3.31 -14.26
N PRO A 176 4.03 4.37 -14.54
CA PRO A 176 4.42 4.70 -15.90
C PRO A 176 5.33 3.63 -16.53
N SER A 177 5.31 3.54 -17.85
CA SER A 177 6.32 2.79 -18.58
C SER A 177 7.68 3.47 -18.45
N VAL A 178 8.69 2.72 -18.07
CA VAL A 178 10.05 3.20 -17.79
C VAL A 178 11.09 2.39 -18.55
N ARG A 179 12.27 2.98 -18.79
CA ARG A 179 13.41 2.31 -19.41
C ARG A 179 14.37 1.73 -18.38
N VAL A 180 14.41 2.33 -17.18
CA VAL A 180 15.32 1.94 -16.11
C VAL A 180 14.53 1.69 -14.85
N VAL A 181 14.75 0.57 -14.20
CA VAL A 181 14.23 0.26 -12.86
C VAL A 181 15.41 -0.01 -11.94
N VAL A 182 15.43 0.68 -10.80
CA VAL A 182 16.40 0.46 -9.74
C VAL A 182 15.68 -0.10 -8.53
N PHE A 183 16.15 -1.24 -8.04
CA PHE A 183 15.69 -1.82 -6.79
C PHE A 183 16.74 -1.59 -5.71
N ASP A 184 16.47 -0.68 -4.77
CA ASP A 184 17.27 -0.45 -3.58
C ASP A 184 16.81 -1.41 -2.47
N GLU A 185 17.75 -1.88 -1.62
CA GLU A 185 17.48 -2.92 -0.62
C GLU A 185 16.86 -4.19 -1.23
N ALA A 186 17.41 -4.63 -2.37
CA ALA A 186 16.87 -5.70 -3.21
C ALA A 186 16.75 -7.06 -2.50
N HIS A 187 17.38 -7.25 -1.34
CA HIS A 187 17.22 -8.45 -0.52
C HIS A 187 15.79 -8.66 -0.02
N GLN A 188 14.97 -7.59 0.03
CA GLN A 188 13.55 -7.67 0.44
C GLN A 188 12.59 -7.98 -0.72
N ILE A 189 13.06 -7.98 -1.96
CA ILE A 189 12.22 -8.19 -3.15
C ILE A 189 11.59 -9.58 -3.13
N ASN A 190 12.33 -10.60 -2.74
CA ASN A 190 11.85 -11.97 -2.74
C ASN A 190 10.64 -12.14 -1.80
N GLU A 191 10.76 -11.66 -0.58
CA GLU A 191 9.66 -11.73 0.40
C GLU A 191 8.43 -10.96 -0.08
N THR A 192 8.64 -9.72 -0.54
CA THR A 192 7.55 -8.90 -1.06
C THR A 192 6.91 -9.52 -2.31
N GLY A 193 7.71 -10.09 -3.21
CA GLY A 193 7.22 -10.77 -4.41
C GLY A 193 6.34 -11.97 -4.07
N VAL A 194 6.76 -12.79 -3.11
CA VAL A 194 5.96 -13.94 -2.64
C VAL A 194 4.62 -13.49 -2.07
N GLN A 195 4.58 -12.37 -1.33
CA GLN A 195 3.32 -11.84 -0.79
C GLN A 195 2.32 -11.42 -1.88
N PHE A 196 2.79 -10.91 -3.02
CA PHE A 196 1.93 -10.37 -4.08
C PHE A 196 1.62 -11.37 -5.20
N LEU A 197 2.59 -12.19 -5.56
CA LEU A 197 2.49 -13.14 -6.69
C LEU A 197 2.23 -14.58 -6.21
N GLY A 198 2.46 -14.85 -4.93
CA GLY A 198 2.19 -16.14 -4.32
C GLY A 198 0.72 -16.35 -3.97
N LEU A 199 0.34 -17.61 -3.85
CA LEU A 199 -0.95 -17.97 -3.28
C LEU A 199 -0.80 -18.06 -1.76
N THR A 200 -1.58 -17.27 -1.04
CA THR A 200 -1.58 -17.27 0.42
C THR A 200 -2.91 -17.80 0.93
N LEU A 201 -2.87 -18.83 1.75
CA LEU A 201 -4.01 -19.32 2.52
C LEU A 201 -3.71 -19.13 4.00
N SER A 202 -4.46 -18.27 4.68
CA SER A 202 -4.34 -18.09 6.12
C SER A 202 -5.42 -18.84 6.89
N THR A 203 -5.12 -19.23 8.12
CA THR A 203 -6.14 -19.82 9.02
C THR A 203 -7.27 -18.83 9.33
N GLY A 204 -6.99 -17.52 9.31
CA GLY A 204 -8.01 -16.49 9.42
C GLY A 204 -9.01 -16.53 8.27
N GLN A 205 -8.53 -16.65 7.01
CA GLN A 205 -9.41 -16.79 5.84
C GLN A 205 -10.28 -18.04 5.91
N LEU A 206 -9.76 -19.17 6.42
CA LEU A 206 -10.56 -20.38 6.62
C LEU A 206 -11.66 -20.18 7.67
N MET A 207 -11.35 -19.50 8.78
CA MET A 207 -12.34 -19.18 9.82
C MET A 207 -13.41 -18.19 9.32
N ASP A 208 -13.03 -17.20 8.52
CA ASP A 208 -13.96 -16.27 7.86
C ASP A 208 -14.88 -17.03 6.90
N PHE A 209 -14.30 -17.90 6.05
CA PHE A 209 -15.06 -18.77 5.17
C PHE A 209 -16.06 -19.66 5.94
N GLY A 210 -15.68 -20.23 7.08
CA GLY A 210 -16.57 -21.01 7.93
C GLY A 210 -17.77 -20.18 8.42
N ARG A 211 -17.57 -18.94 8.83
CA ARG A 211 -18.64 -18.03 9.25
C ARG A 211 -19.57 -17.66 8.09
N ASP A 212 -19.00 -17.33 6.92
CA ASP A 212 -19.76 -16.99 5.73
C ASP A 212 -20.57 -18.18 5.21
N LEU A 213 -19.97 -19.38 5.24
CA LEU A 213 -20.63 -20.63 4.89
C LEU A 213 -21.86 -20.89 5.78
N LEU A 214 -21.72 -20.71 7.10
CA LEU A 214 -22.82 -20.85 8.04
C LEU A 214 -23.92 -19.85 7.77
N ALA A 215 -23.57 -18.56 7.60
CA ALA A 215 -24.52 -17.51 7.34
C ALA A 215 -25.30 -17.73 6.02
N ALA A 216 -24.58 -18.02 4.93
CA ALA A 216 -25.18 -18.28 3.63
C ALA A 216 -26.04 -19.54 3.63
N GLY A 217 -25.56 -20.64 4.26
CA GLY A 217 -26.27 -21.90 4.38
C GLY A 217 -27.59 -21.76 5.13
N LEU A 218 -27.59 -21.05 6.26
CA LEU A 218 -28.81 -20.79 7.03
C LEU A 218 -29.78 -19.83 6.32
N GLN A 219 -29.27 -18.88 5.54
CA GLN A 219 -30.08 -17.91 4.83
C GLN A 219 -30.71 -18.47 3.54
N HIS A 220 -29.92 -19.19 2.72
CA HIS A 220 -30.33 -19.56 1.37
C HIS A 220 -30.57 -21.06 1.16
N ALA A 221 -30.09 -21.91 2.08
CA ALA A 221 -30.09 -23.37 1.90
C ALA A 221 -30.49 -24.11 3.20
N ARG A 222 -31.39 -23.52 3.97
CA ARG A 222 -31.82 -24.05 5.25
C ARG A 222 -32.40 -25.47 5.12
N GLY A 223 -31.89 -26.40 5.91
CA GLY A 223 -32.36 -27.79 5.91
C GLY A 223 -31.73 -28.71 4.84
N LEU A 224 -30.88 -28.18 3.94
CA LEU A 224 -30.18 -29.00 2.93
C LEU A 224 -28.94 -29.72 3.49
N ALA A 225 -28.34 -29.18 4.53
CA ALA A 225 -27.17 -29.74 5.19
C ALA A 225 -27.08 -29.30 6.65
N ASP A 226 -26.21 -29.94 7.42
CA ASP A 226 -25.80 -29.46 8.74
C ASP A 226 -24.73 -28.39 8.61
N TRP A 227 -25.18 -27.17 8.32
CA TRP A 227 -24.30 -26.03 8.14
C TRP A 227 -23.49 -25.68 9.38
N THR A 228 -24.05 -25.93 10.57
CA THR A 228 -23.36 -25.71 11.85
C THR A 228 -22.22 -26.71 12.03
N GLY A 229 -22.45 -27.98 11.74
CA GLY A 229 -21.43 -29.03 11.79
C GLY A 229 -20.32 -28.77 10.77
N LEU A 230 -20.67 -28.40 9.52
CA LEU A 230 -19.70 -28.09 8.49
C LEU A 230 -18.82 -26.85 8.84
N ALA A 231 -19.41 -25.79 9.33
CA ALA A 231 -18.65 -24.61 9.76
C ALA A 231 -17.72 -24.92 10.94
N SER A 232 -18.20 -25.74 11.91
CA SER A 232 -17.37 -26.20 13.04
C SER A 232 -16.20 -27.07 12.58
N GLN A 233 -16.39 -27.92 11.58
CA GLN A 233 -15.31 -28.73 11.02
C GLN A 233 -14.24 -27.85 10.33
N VAL A 234 -14.64 -26.82 9.59
CA VAL A 234 -13.70 -25.86 9.01
C VAL A 234 -12.88 -25.16 10.10
N ASP A 235 -13.53 -24.73 11.19
CA ASP A 235 -12.88 -24.05 12.31
C ASP A 235 -11.86 -24.97 13.02
N LEU A 236 -12.24 -26.21 13.27
CA LEU A 236 -11.34 -27.20 13.85
C LEU A 236 -10.15 -27.51 12.95
N SER A 237 -10.39 -27.73 11.65
CA SER A 237 -9.32 -27.99 10.68
C SER A 237 -8.35 -26.81 10.54
N ALA A 238 -8.85 -25.58 10.62
CA ALA A 238 -8.02 -24.37 10.61
C ALA A 238 -7.13 -24.28 11.86
N ARG A 239 -7.64 -24.69 13.02
CA ARG A 239 -6.87 -24.75 14.28
C ARG A 239 -5.81 -25.84 14.23
N ASP A 240 -6.17 -27.02 13.74
CA ASP A 240 -5.23 -28.16 13.59
C ASP A 240 -4.11 -27.80 12.62
N LEU A 241 -4.42 -27.17 11.49
CA LEU A 241 -3.43 -26.68 10.54
C LEU A 241 -2.47 -25.66 11.20
N ARG A 242 -3.00 -24.76 12.02
CA ARG A 242 -2.19 -23.77 12.75
C ARG A 242 -1.25 -24.44 13.75
N LEU A 243 -1.72 -25.46 14.47
CA LEU A 243 -0.91 -26.21 15.40
C LEU A 243 0.18 -27.01 14.68
N ALA A 244 -0.16 -27.68 13.58
CA ALA A 244 0.78 -28.43 12.76
C ALA A 244 1.85 -27.52 12.14
N ALA A 245 1.47 -26.36 11.58
CA ALA A 245 2.40 -25.39 11.02
C ALA A 245 3.34 -24.79 12.09
N GLY A 246 2.83 -24.51 13.29
CA GLY A 246 3.64 -24.02 14.41
C GLY A 246 4.72 -24.99 14.90
N MET A 247 4.53 -26.28 14.66
CA MET A 247 5.54 -27.32 14.98
C MET A 247 6.62 -27.45 13.90
N THR A 248 6.38 -26.99 12.69
CA THR A 248 7.29 -27.18 11.53
C THR A 248 8.33 -26.07 11.39
N TRP A 249 8.14 -24.91 12.00
CA TRP A 249 9.08 -23.75 11.95
C TRP A 249 10.32 -23.90 12.84
N LEU A 250 10.49 -25.02 13.52
CA LEU A 250 11.69 -25.34 14.30
C LEU A 250 12.78 -26.11 13.52
N LEU A 251 12.60 -26.30 12.20
CA LEU A 251 13.49 -27.14 11.38
C LEU A 251 13.96 -26.49 10.07
N VAL A 252 13.96 -25.16 9.96
CA VAL A 252 14.61 -24.46 8.81
C VAL A 252 15.58 -23.42 9.31
#